data_4b6732bd89510d1714d068356b6ff8fa
#
_entry.id   4b6732bd89510d1714d068356b6ff8fa
#
_cell.length_a   1.000
_cell.length_b   1.000
_cell.length_c   1.000
_cell.angle_alpha   90.00
_cell.angle_beta   90.00
_cell.angle_gamma   90.00
#
_symmetry.space_group_name_H-M   'P 1'
#
loop_
_entity.id
_entity.type
_entity.pdbx_description
1 polymer ?
#
loop_
_entity_poly.entity_id
_entity_poly.type
_entity_poly.pdbx_seq_one_letter_code
_entity_poly.pdbx_strand_id
1 'polypeptide(L)'
;LIGHSTSFEAARRKALELGFDHIADGDLDVWCSAPPQLVEHVQVTSPAGITIEGAYIDSCFVPEMLSRFKTARRKVLNAMELAQKKGINITALGGFTSIIFENFNLLQHQTVRSTTLDWQRFTTGNTHTAWVICRQVENNAPSLGIDLKTAKVAVVGATGDIGSAVCRWLTAR
;
A
#
# COMPACT_ATOMS: atom_id res chain seq x y z
N LEU A 1 -2.31 -1.79 -8.54
CA LEU A 1 -2.26 -1.64 -7.09
C LEU A 1 -2.13 -3.01 -6.44
N ILE A 2 -1.19 -3.18 -5.52
CA ILE A 2 -1.14 -4.32 -4.62
C ILE A 2 -1.74 -3.87 -3.28
N GLY A 3 -2.70 -4.63 -2.79
CA GLY A 3 -3.32 -4.39 -1.51
C GLY A 3 -3.47 -5.66 -0.68
N HIS A 4 -4.28 -5.57 0.34
CA HIS A 4 -4.57 -6.64 1.27
C HIS A 4 -5.98 -6.50 1.81
N SER A 5 -6.53 -7.56 2.37
CA SER A 5 -7.81 -7.51 3.07
C SER A 5 -7.69 -6.78 4.42
N THR A 6 -8.74 -6.06 4.83
CA THR A 6 -8.72 -5.22 6.03
C THR A 6 -8.76 -6.02 7.33
N SER A 7 -9.21 -7.27 7.29
CA SER A 7 -9.25 -8.19 8.41
C SER A 7 -9.27 -9.63 7.90
N PHE A 8 -9.06 -10.58 8.80
CA PHE A 8 -9.20 -12.00 8.48
C PHE A 8 -10.61 -12.34 7.97
N GLU A 9 -11.65 -11.75 8.57
CA GLU A 9 -13.04 -11.96 8.15
C GLU A 9 -13.31 -11.41 6.74
N ALA A 10 -12.76 -10.23 6.42
CA ALA A 10 -12.86 -9.66 5.07
C ALA A 10 -12.12 -10.52 4.04
N ALA A 11 -10.96 -11.06 4.40
CA ALA A 11 -10.21 -11.99 3.56
C ALA A 11 -10.98 -13.27 3.29
N ARG A 12 -11.62 -13.85 4.32
CA ARG A 12 -12.45 -15.04 4.21
C ARG A 12 -13.63 -14.83 3.25
N ARG A 13 -14.36 -13.72 3.41
CA ARG A 13 -15.49 -13.40 2.53
C ARG A 13 -15.04 -13.34 1.07
N LYS A 14 -13.93 -12.65 0.82
CA LYS A 14 -13.36 -12.52 -0.52
C LYS A 14 -12.89 -13.88 -1.09
N ALA A 15 -12.32 -14.73 -0.25
CA ALA A 15 -11.91 -16.07 -0.66
C ALA A 15 -13.11 -16.93 -1.06
N LEU A 16 -14.23 -16.87 -0.31
CA LEU A 16 -15.48 -17.55 -0.67
C LEU A 16 -16.04 -17.04 -2.01
N GLU A 17 -16.01 -15.74 -2.26
CA GLU A 17 -16.41 -15.15 -3.54
C GLU A 17 -15.54 -15.63 -4.71
N LEU A 18 -14.28 -15.98 -4.46
CA LEU A 18 -13.35 -16.55 -5.43
C LEU A 18 -13.45 -18.09 -5.57
N GLY A 19 -14.39 -18.72 -4.87
CA GLY A 19 -14.65 -20.17 -4.97
C GLY A 19 -13.80 -21.05 -4.06
N PHE A 20 -13.17 -20.48 -3.03
CA PHE A 20 -12.48 -21.26 -2.01
C PHE A 20 -13.47 -21.73 -0.94
N ASP A 21 -13.98 -22.96 -1.06
CA ASP A 21 -15.09 -23.45 -0.23
C ASP A 21 -14.77 -23.72 1.25
N HIS A 22 -13.49 -23.82 1.63
CA HIS A 22 -13.10 -24.26 2.97
C HIS A 22 -11.90 -23.49 3.52
N ILE A 23 -12.16 -22.31 4.07
CA ILE A 23 -11.20 -21.65 4.97
C ILE A 23 -11.78 -21.79 6.37
N ALA A 24 -11.12 -22.59 7.22
CA ALA A 24 -11.54 -22.77 8.61
C ALA A 24 -11.46 -21.43 9.38
N ASP A 25 -12.39 -21.20 10.30
CA ASP A 25 -12.38 -20.01 11.13
C ASP A 25 -11.08 -19.91 11.93
N GLY A 26 -10.41 -18.78 11.80
CA GLY A 26 -9.17 -18.47 12.55
C GLY A 26 -7.92 -19.19 12.07
N ASP A 27 -7.95 -19.90 10.95
CA ASP A 27 -6.75 -20.57 10.43
C ASP A 27 -5.88 -19.62 9.57
N LEU A 28 -5.06 -18.86 10.28
CA LEU A 28 -4.06 -17.99 9.63
C LEU A 28 -3.06 -18.77 8.75
N ASP A 29 -2.84 -20.03 9.03
CA ASP A 29 -1.86 -20.84 8.30
C ASP A 29 -2.36 -21.20 6.90
N VAL A 30 -3.69 -21.47 6.77
CA VAL A 30 -4.34 -21.67 5.47
C VAL A 30 -4.24 -20.39 4.64
N TRP A 31 -4.62 -19.25 5.20
CA TRP A 31 -4.52 -17.97 4.52
C TRP A 31 -3.07 -17.58 4.21
N CYS A 32 -2.14 -17.93 5.10
CA CYS A 32 -0.72 -17.73 4.90
C CYS A 32 -0.16 -18.53 3.71
N SER A 33 -0.80 -19.62 3.31
CA SER A 33 -0.39 -20.42 2.14
C SER A 33 -1.03 -19.96 0.84
N ALA A 34 -2.13 -19.21 0.88
CA ALA A 34 -2.81 -18.73 -0.32
C ALA A 34 -1.91 -17.87 -1.21
N PRO A 35 -1.83 -18.12 -2.52
CA PRO A 35 -1.06 -17.31 -3.44
C PRO A 35 -1.72 -15.93 -3.64
N PRO A 36 -0.97 -14.92 -4.12
CA PRO A 36 -1.56 -13.63 -4.48
C PRO A 36 -2.53 -13.81 -5.65
N GLN A 37 -3.62 -13.05 -5.63
CA GLN A 37 -4.68 -13.12 -6.62
C GLN A 37 -4.82 -11.80 -7.37
N LEU A 38 -4.94 -11.85 -8.70
CA LEU A 38 -5.43 -10.73 -9.47
C LEU A 38 -6.95 -10.73 -9.37
N VAL A 39 -7.51 -9.71 -8.71
CA VAL A 39 -8.91 -9.69 -8.30
C VAL A 39 -9.76 -8.85 -9.23
N GLU A 40 -9.21 -7.74 -9.71
CA GLU A 40 -9.98 -6.75 -10.45
C GLU A 40 -9.13 -6.10 -11.54
N HIS A 41 -9.76 -5.86 -12.70
CA HIS A 41 -9.26 -4.96 -13.73
C HIS A 41 -10.00 -3.64 -13.61
N VAL A 42 -9.26 -2.54 -13.60
CA VAL A 42 -9.78 -1.20 -13.41
C VAL A 42 -9.41 -0.34 -14.61
N GLN A 43 -10.37 0.41 -15.12
CA GLN A 43 -10.11 1.43 -16.13
C GLN A 43 -10.41 2.80 -15.53
N VAL A 44 -9.45 3.71 -15.60
CA VAL A 44 -9.58 5.07 -15.07
C VAL A 44 -9.35 6.06 -16.18
N THR A 45 -10.35 6.91 -16.40
CA THR A 45 -10.24 8.02 -17.37
C THR A 45 -10.11 9.34 -16.62
N SER A 46 -9.06 10.08 -16.92
CA SER A 46 -8.84 11.42 -16.36
C SER A 46 -9.82 12.43 -16.95
N PRO A 47 -10.03 13.60 -16.29
CA PRO A 47 -10.84 14.68 -16.87
C PRO A 47 -10.32 15.19 -18.22
N ALA A 48 -9.05 14.99 -18.52
CA ALA A 48 -8.44 15.31 -19.81
C ALA A 48 -8.65 14.22 -20.89
N GLY A 49 -9.45 13.17 -20.60
CA GLY A 49 -9.75 12.09 -21.55
C GLY A 49 -8.65 11.01 -21.67
N ILE A 50 -7.60 11.09 -20.87
CA ILE A 50 -6.55 10.05 -20.87
C ILE A 50 -7.05 8.85 -20.07
N THR A 51 -7.12 7.70 -20.72
CA THR A 51 -7.52 6.43 -20.08
C THR A 51 -6.31 5.56 -19.82
N ILE A 52 -6.24 5.03 -18.60
CA ILE A 52 -5.25 4.03 -18.18
C ILE A 52 -5.97 2.75 -17.75
N GLU A 53 -5.37 1.64 -18.06
CA GLU A 53 -5.80 0.34 -17.54
C GLU A 53 -4.98 -0.02 -16.32
N GLY A 54 -5.64 -0.54 -15.31
CA GLY A 54 -5.04 -0.95 -14.06
C GLY A 54 -5.55 -2.32 -13.60
N ALA A 55 -4.89 -2.85 -12.61
CA ALA A 55 -5.31 -4.08 -11.95
C ALA A 55 -5.14 -3.98 -10.44
N TYR A 56 -6.01 -4.64 -9.70
CA TYR A 56 -5.86 -4.85 -8.27
C TYR A 56 -5.40 -6.28 -8.00
N ILE A 57 -4.29 -6.40 -7.27
CA ILE A 57 -3.75 -7.68 -6.82
C ILE A 57 -3.90 -7.73 -5.30
N ASP A 58 -4.61 -8.74 -4.81
CA ASP A 58 -4.65 -9.07 -3.39
C ASP A 58 -3.44 -9.95 -3.05
N SER A 59 -2.64 -9.49 -2.12
CA SER A 59 -1.48 -10.24 -1.63
C SER A 59 -1.87 -11.38 -0.70
N CYS A 60 -3.17 -11.57 -0.42
CA CYS A 60 -3.69 -12.52 0.57
C CYS A 60 -3.02 -12.36 1.94
N PHE A 61 -2.82 -11.12 2.33
CA PHE A 61 -2.21 -10.69 3.56
C PHE A 61 -3.27 -9.98 4.41
N VAL A 62 -3.20 -10.10 5.71
CA VAL A 62 -4.04 -9.39 6.67
C VAL A 62 -3.17 -8.73 7.74
N PRO A 63 -3.63 -7.64 8.39
CA PRO A 63 -2.85 -6.92 9.40
C PRO A 63 -2.35 -7.80 10.56
N GLU A 64 -3.11 -8.81 10.93
CA GLU A 64 -2.77 -9.77 11.98
C GLU A 64 -1.49 -10.54 11.67
N MET A 65 -1.14 -10.67 10.38
CA MET A 65 0.10 -11.34 9.94
C MET A 65 1.36 -10.49 10.14
N LEU A 66 1.24 -9.22 10.53
CA LEU A 66 2.41 -8.37 10.85
C LEU A 66 3.23 -8.94 12.00
N SER A 67 2.61 -9.68 12.93
CA SER A 67 3.33 -10.45 13.96
C SER A 67 4.26 -11.52 13.37
N ARG A 68 3.97 -12.00 12.16
CA ARG A 68 4.76 -12.95 11.38
C ARG A 68 5.43 -12.24 10.20
N PHE A 69 6.23 -11.22 10.47
CA PHE A 69 6.78 -10.29 9.47
C PHE A 69 7.44 -10.98 8.26
N LYS A 70 8.19 -12.06 8.46
CA LYS A 70 8.82 -12.81 7.35
C LYS A 70 7.79 -13.38 6.37
N THR A 71 6.66 -13.87 6.88
CA THR A 71 5.56 -14.42 6.06
C THR A 71 4.84 -13.30 5.32
N ALA A 72 4.48 -12.23 6.01
CA ALA A 72 3.84 -11.05 5.43
C ALA A 72 4.68 -10.50 4.27
N ARG A 73 5.98 -10.34 4.50
CA ARG A 73 6.93 -9.87 3.49
C ARG A 73 6.98 -10.79 2.26
N ARG A 74 7.06 -12.10 2.46
CA ARG A 74 7.06 -13.06 1.35
C ARG A 74 5.79 -12.94 0.52
N LYS A 75 4.62 -12.76 1.15
CA LYS A 75 3.36 -12.59 0.43
C LYS A 75 3.35 -11.35 -0.45
N VAL A 76 3.82 -10.23 0.08
CA VAL A 76 3.90 -9.00 -0.72
C VAL A 76 4.91 -9.16 -1.86
N LEU A 77 6.06 -9.81 -1.64
CA LEU A 77 7.02 -10.11 -2.71
C LEU A 77 6.40 -10.98 -3.81
N ASN A 78 5.68 -12.03 -3.44
CA ASN A 78 4.98 -12.89 -4.41
C ASN A 78 3.95 -12.10 -5.23
N ALA A 79 3.26 -11.14 -4.61
CA ALA A 79 2.32 -10.26 -5.32
C ALA A 79 3.04 -9.30 -6.28
N MET A 80 4.21 -8.80 -5.88
CA MET A 80 5.06 -7.98 -6.75
C MET A 80 5.57 -8.78 -7.96
N GLU A 81 6.00 -10.03 -7.75
CA GLU A 81 6.40 -10.94 -8.83
C GLU A 81 5.22 -11.24 -9.78
N LEU A 82 4.01 -11.43 -9.24
CA LEU A 82 2.80 -11.61 -10.04
C LEU A 82 2.53 -10.37 -10.91
N ALA A 83 2.62 -9.16 -10.33
CA ALA A 83 2.45 -7.91 -11.07
C ALA A 83 3.45 -7.80 -12.23
N GLN A 84 4.71 -8.10 -11.97
CA GLN A 84 5.75 -8.08 -13.00
C GLN A 84 5.52 -9.12 -14.09
N LYS A 85 5.14 -10.35 -13.73
CA LYS A 85 4.79 -11.43 -14.71
C LYS A 85 3.58 -11.06 -15.57
N LYS A 86 2.65 -10.28 -15.04
CA LYS A 86 1.49 -9.76 -15.79
C LYS A 86 1.83 -8.55 -16.66
N GLY A 87 3.07 -8.11 -16.70
CA GLY A 87 3.51 -6.99 -17.53
C GLY A 87 3.09 -5.62 -17.01
N ILE A 88 2.69 -5.52 -15.73
CA ILE A 88 2.30 -4.25 -15.13
C ILE A 88 3.54 -3.35 -14.98
N ASN A 89 3.49 -2.18 -15.61
CA ASN A 89 4.64 -1.28 -15.70
C ASN A 89 4.92 -0.52 -14.40
N ILE A 90 3.87 -0.07 -13.69
CA ILE A 90 3.98 0.66 -12.44
C ILE A 90 2.99 0.07 -11.44
N THR A 91 3.47 -0.23 -10.25
CA THR A 91 2.67 -0.85 -9.19
C THR A 91 2.83 -0.08 -7.88
N ALA A 92 1.73 0.42 -7.34
CA ALA A 92 1.70 1.00 -6.00
C ALA A 92 1.39 -0.07 -4.95
N LEU A 93 2.09 -0.02 -3.83
CA LEU A 93 1.84 -0.81 -2.63
C LEU A 93 0.86 -0.04 -1.75
N GLY A 94 -0.35 -0.59 -1.53
CA GLY A 94 -1.41 0.07 -0.77
C GLY A 94 -1.55 -0.46 0.65
N GLY A 95 -2.04 0.38 1.56
CA GLY A 95 -2.28 0.01 2.95
C GLY A 95 -1.01 -0.51 3.65
N PHE A 96 -1.15 -1.55 4.45
CA PHE A 96 -0.01 -2.12 5.20
C PHE A 96 1.05 -2.80 4.32
N THR A 97 0.78 -3.08 3.04
CA THR A 97 1.82 -3.61 2.14
C THR A 97 2.95 -2.61 1.94
N SER A 98 2.67 -1.30 2.00
CA SER A 98 3.68 -0.24 1.94
C SER A 98 4.58 -0.22 3.17
N ILE A 99 4.04 -0.47 4.36
CA ILE A 99 4.79 -0.49 5.63
C ILE A 99 5.87 -1.58 5.62
N ILE A 100 5.58 -2.72 5.01
CA ILE A 100 6.54 -3.84 4.91
C ILE A 100 7.80 -3.43 4.15
N PHE A 101 7.68 -2.44 3.28
CA PHE A 101 8.77 -1.92 2.46
C PHE A 101 9.11 -0.44 2.76
N GLU A 102 8.69 0.08 3.91
CA GLU A 102 9.25 1.34 4.43
C GLU A 102 10.78 1.25 4.49
N ASN A 103 11.45 2.31 4.07
CA ASN A 103 12.92 2.31 3.88
C ASN A 103 13.40 1.41 2.73
N PHE A 104 12.71 1.45 1.61
CA PHE A 104 13.00 0.73 0.37
C PHE A 104 14.50 0.66 0.01
N ASN A 105 15.24 1.74 0.24
CA ASN A 105 16.68 1.81 -0.03
C ASN A 105 17.52 0.85 0.83
N LEU A 106 17.11 0.59 2.06
CA LEU A 106 17.80 -0.38 2.93
C LEU A 106 17.50 -1.82 2.51
N LEU A 107 16.33 -2.06 1.95
CA LEU A 107 15.88 -3.39 1.54
C LEU A 107 16.48 -3.84 0.21
N GLN A 108 16.76 -2.91 -0.71
CA GLN A 108 17.47 -3.21 -1.96
C GLN A 108 18.85 -3.83 -1.68
N HIS A 109 19.52 -3.42 -0.61
CA HIS A 109 20.86 -3.90 -0.29
C HIS A 109 20.90 -5.20 0.53
N GLN A 110 19.87 -5.51 1.31
CA GLN A 110 19.97 -6.59 2.31
C GLN A 110 19.23 -7.89 1.96
N THR A 111 18.21 -7.85 1.07
CA THR A 111 17.30 -8.99 0.98
C THR A 111 17.05 -9.51 -0.44
N VAL A 112 17.51 -8.82 -1.45
CA VAL A 112 17.03 -9.02 -2.82
C VAL A 112 18.05 -9.71 -3.74
N ARG A 113 19.06 -10.35 -3.17
CA ARG A 113 19.98 -11.16 -3.98
C ARG A 113 19.32 -12.37 -4.68
N SER A 114 18.04 -12.63 -4.39
CA SER A 114 17.32 -13.79 -4.96
C SER A 114 16.07 -13.45 -5.77
N THR A 115 15.66 -12.19 -5.90
CA THR A 115 14.47 -11.84 -6.69
C THR A 115 14.86 -11.17 -8.00
N THR A 116 14.19 -11.56 -9.08
CA THR A 116 14.30 -10.96 -10.43
C THR A 116 13.44 -9.70 -10.56
N LEU A 117 13.06 -9.06 -9.43
CA LEU A 117 12.18 -7.90 -9.42
C LEU A 117 12.89 -6.64 -9.91
N ASP A 118 12.25 -5.97 -10.86
CA ASP A 118 12.60 -4.62 -11.26
C ASP A 118 11.97 -3.62 -10.29
N TRP A 119 12.74 -3.21 -9.29
CA TRP A 119 12.29 -2.34 -8.21
C TRP A 119 11.82 -0.96 -8.67
N GLN A 120 12.25 -0.48 -9.84
CA GLN A 120 11.83 0.80 -10.40
C GLN A 120 10.34 0.83 -10.77
N ARG A 121 9.72 -0.34 -10.88
CA ARG A 121 8.28 -0.48 -11.17
C ARG A 121 7.39 -0.36 -9.95
N PHE A 122 7.97 -0.25 -8.76
CA PHE A 122 7.19 -0.28 -7.51
C PHE A 122 7.34 1.02 -6.73
N THR A 123 6.23 1.45 -6.11
CA THR A 123 6.18 2.62 -5.24
C THR A 123 5.29 2.35 -4.03
N THR A 124 5.61 2.91 -2.87
CA THR A 124 4.74 2.87 -1.69
C THR A 124 3.55 3.82 -1.82
N GLY A 125 3.61 4.79 -2.74
CA GLY A 125 2.59 5.84 -2.87
C GLY A 125 2.64 6.89 -1.75
N ASN A 126 3.52 6.77 -0.76
CA ASN A 126 3.58 7.64 0.42
C ASN A 126 3.81 9.11 0.06
N THR A 127 4.62 9.39 -0.96
CA THR A 127 4.84 10.76 -1.44
C THR A 127 3.54 11.41 -1.94
N HIS A 128 2.73 10.68 -2.69
CA HIS A 128 1.44 11.16 -3.16
C HIS A 128 0.47 11.39 -1.99
N THR A 129 0.42 10.46 -1.04
CA THR A 129 -0.40 10.59 0.18
C THR A 129 0.00 11.83 0.98
N ALA A 130 1.30 12.03 1.21
CA ALA A 130 1.79 13.23 1.90
C ALA A 130 1.38 14.51 1.17
N TRP A 131 1.51 14.54 -0.17
CA TRP A 131 1.08 15.69 -0.96
C TRP A 131 -0.43 15.97 -0.82
N VAL A 132 -1.28 14.95 -0.89
CA VAL A 132 -2.73 15.09 -0.72
C VAL A 132 -3.06 15.67 0.66
N ILE A 133 -2.44 15.18 1.73
CA ILE A 133 -2.61 15.71 3.09
C ILE A 133 -2.22 17.19 3.15
N CYS A 134 -1.06 17.54 2.62
CA CYS A 134 -0.59 18.93 2.59
C CYS A 134 -1.58 19.84 1.84
N ARG A 135 -2.07 19.40 0.69
CA ARG A 135 -3.08 20.15 -0.09
C ARG A 135 -4.41 20.29 0.65
N GLN A 136 -4.85 19.26 1.36
CA GLN A 136 -6.07 19.32 2.17
C GLN A 136 -5.91 20.32 3.33
N VAL A 137 -4.78 20.31 4.02
CA VAL A 137 -4.48 21.28 5.08
C VAL A 137 -4.51 22.70 4.51
N GLU A 138 -3.82 22.95 3.40
CA GLU A 138 -3.75 24.25 2.73
C GLU A 138 -5.14 24.76 2.30
N ASN A 139 -5.94 23.88 1.71
CA ASN A 139 -7.25 24.25 1.18
C ASN A 139 -8.30 24.47 2.26
N ASN A 140 -8.23 23.73 3.39
CA ASN A 140 -9.27 23.81 4.42
C ASN A 140 -8.94 24.79 5.57
N ALA A 141 -7.66 25.09 5.81
CA ALA A 141 -7.27 26.02 6.90
C ALA A 141 -7.98 27.38 6.82
N PRO A 142 -8.08 28.05 5.65
CA PRO A 142 -8.77 29.34 5.56
C PRO A 142 -10.26 29.28 5.92
N SER A 143 -10.97 28.22 5.53
CA SER A 143 -12.40 28.06 5.84
C SER A 143 -12.67 27.84 7.33
N LEU A 144 -11.65 27.39 8.07
CA LEU A 144 -11.66 27.19 9.53
C LEU A 144 -11.09 28.40 10.29
N GLY A 145 -10.72 29.49 9.61
CA GLY A 145 -10.10 30.66 10.22
C GLY A 145 -8.69 30.42 10.74
N ILE A 146 -8.00 29.40 10.24
CA ILE A 146 -6.64 29.02 10.66
C ILE A 146 -5.62 29.69 9.74
N ASP A 147 -4.74 30.49 10.34
CA ASP A 147 -3.55 30.99 9.65
C ASP A 147 -2.39 30.00 9.83
N LEU A 148 -2.01 29.34 8.76
CA LEU A 148 -0.94 28.33 8.77
C LEU A 148 0.42 28.87 9.22
N LYS A 149 0.68 30.19 9.10
CA LYS A 149 1.94 30.80 9.51
C LYS A 149 2.09 30.88 11.03
N THR A 150 0.98 30.93 11.73
CA THR A 150 0.94 31.10 13.19
C THR A 150 0.35 29.89 13.92
N ALA A 151 -0.21 28.96 13.17
CA ALA A 151 -0.87 27.78 13.73
C ALA A 151 0.12 26.85 14.44
N LYS A 152 -0.32 26.31 15.59
CA LYS A 152 0.36 25.19 16.25
C LYS A 152 -0.19 23.87 15.71
N VAL A 153 0.68 23.01 15.21
CA VAL A 153 0.28 21.74 14.58
C VAL A 153 0.93 20.58 15.34
N ALA A 154 0.13 19.55 15.63
CA ALA A 154 0.61 18.27 16.12
C ALA A 154 0.52 17.24 15.02
N VAL A 155 1.61 16.52 14.74
CA VAL A 155 1.66 15.46 13.73
C VAL A 155 1.88 14.12 14.45
N VAL A 156 0.83 13.28 14.47
CA VAL A 156 0.94 11.90 14.96
C VAL A 156 1.60 11.04 13.89
N GLY A 157 2.61 10.25 14.27
CA GLY A 157 3.38 9.44 13.30
C GLY A 157 4.43 10.26 12.52
N ALA A 158 4.96 11.33 13.11
CA ALA A 158 5.94 12.24 12.48
C ALA A 158 7.25 11.57 12.05
N THR A 159 7.56 10.39 12.57
CA THR A 159 8.78 9.62 12.24
C THR A 159 8.60 8.69 11.03
N GLY A 160 7.36 8.41 10.62
CA GLY A 160 7.07 7.61 9.41
C GLY A 160 7.25 8.43 8.12
N ASP A 161 7.25 7.73 6.98
CA ASP A 161 7.48 8.35 5.66
C ASP A 161 6.53 9.51 5.38
N ILE A 162 5.22 9.29 5.55
CA ILE A 162 4.20 10.31 5.31
C ILE A 162 4.31 11.45 6.32
N GLY A 163 4.35 11.12 7.62
CA GLY A 163 4.39 12.11 8.69
C GLY A 163 5.62 13.01 8.62
N SER A 164 6.80 12.44 8.32
CA SER A 164 8.03 13.22 8.18
C SER A 164 7.99 14.15 6.97
N ALA A 165 7.37 13.73 5.86
CA ALA A 165 7.18 14.58 4.68
C ALA A 165 6.22 15.74 4.97
N VAL A 166 5.12 15.47 5.68
CA VAL A 166 4.17 16.51 6.12
C VAL A 166 4.83 17.49 7.08
N CYS A 167 5.63 17.01 8.05
CA CYS A 167 6.38 17.88 8.96
C CYS A 167 7.32 18.82 8.19
N ARG A 168 8.11 18.28 7.25
CA ARG A 168 9.01 19.11 6.42
C ARG A 168 8.24 20.17 5.63
N TRP A 169 7.11 19.82 5.07
CA TRP A 169 6.27 20.77 4.35
C TRP A 169 5.71 21.87 5.27
N LEU A 170 5.21 21.50 6.47
CA LEU A 170 4.68 22.46 7.44
C LEU A 170 5.73 23.44 7.94
N THR A 171 6.96 22.98 8.16
CA THR A 171 8.06 23.83 8.67
C THR A 171 8.66 24.75 7.61
N ALA A 172 8.39 24.51 6.33
CA ALA A 172 8.84 25.36 5.23
C ALA A 172 7.86 26.50 4.89
N ARG A 173 6.75 26.64 5.62
CA ARG A 173 5.70 27.65 5.42
C ARG A 173 5.78 28.77 6.43
#